data_437581d9e351c1b43541f55e76e627cc
#
_entry.id   437581d9e351c1b43541f55e76e627cc
#
_cell.length_a   1.000
_cell.length_b   1.000
_cell.length_c   1.000
_cell.angle_alpha   90.00
_cell.angle_beta   90.00
_cell.angle_gamma   90.00
#
_symmetry.space_group_name_H-M   'P 1'
#
loop_
_entity.id
_entity.type
_entity.pdbx_description
1 polymer ?
#
loop_
_entity_poly.entity_id
_entity_poly.type
_entity_poly.pdbx_seq_one_letter_code
_entity_poly.pdbx_strand_id
1 'polypeptide(L)'
;MRKHFAVFVLVLVMLAVCAPLGFAQASATVKGVCKDLEGKVLPDAIVLWVNQTNGQKYPLKTDKKGQYFSLGLTTGTYTVTLYKDADDLKAGKELFNAKGFPVGIGENTLDFDLKKEQERGPQGMTPEQAKQNQQAVEAQEKAKKENNTIKTLNDKIIAANTAAKAGDYDTAISILTEATQTDATRDIIWAQLADADRGSALKQTDRAEKDKRLLEAVANYQKAIDLKQKSMEAASKKDPEDNKRLAAYYNNLGEASAKAGKVDDALKAYTLAAETNPAGAAGYYYNAGAVLTNAGKVDEAIAAFDKCIAADPTKADAYYQKGVNMIGKATLQGDKMVAPPGTADAFNKYLELAPTGPYADVAKQMLASIGAAVETNFGTKKKSPPAKK
;
A
#
# COMPACT_ATOMS: atom_id res chain seq x y z
N MET A 1 -45.98 35.84 50.84
CA MET A 1 -44.90 36.80 50.44
C MET A 1 -43.49 36.40 50.92
N ARG A 2 -43.27 35.36 51.73
CA ARG A 2 -41.91 34.96 52.20
C ARG A 2 -41.16 33.91 51.32
N LYS A 3 -41.84 33.26 50.39
CA LYS A 3 -41.21 32.24 49.55
C LYS A 3 -40.59 32.79 48.24
N HIS A 4 -40.99 33.97 47.79
CA HIS A 4 -40.44 34.58 46.57
C HIS A 4 -39.18 35.43 46.84
N PHE A 5 -38.93 35.84 48.06
CA PHE A 5 -37.75 36.62 48.44
C PHE A 5 -36.45 35.75 48.50
N ALA A 6 -36.60 34.49 48.92
CA ALA A 6 -35.46 33.56 48.99
C ALA A 6 -34.97 33.10 47.61
N VAL A 7 -35.86 33.03 46.58
CA VAL A 7 -35.50 32.64 45.24
C VAL A 7 -34.77 33.78 44.51
N PHE A 8 -35.18 35.07 44.81
CA PHE A 8 -34.56 36.24 44.16
C PHE A 8 -33.13 36.49 44.69
N VAL A 9 -32.84 36.19 45.93
CA VAL A 9 -31.50 36.34 46.51
C VAL A 9 -30.58 35.21 46.04
N LEU A 10 -31.10 34.01 45.78
CA LEU A 10 -30.31 32.90 45.27
C LEU A 10 -29.92 33.08 43.77
N VAL A 11 -30.80 33.70 42.99
CA VAL A 11 -30.53 34.02 41.57
C VAL A 11 -29.52 35.17 41.46
N LEU A 12 -29.54 36.15 42.37
CA LEU A 12 -28.58 37.26 42.37
C LEU A 12 -27.17 36.83 42.84
N VAL A 13 -27.05 35.83 43.70
CA VAL A 13 -25.74 35.23 44.11
C VAL A 13 -25.16 34.32 43.05
N MET A 14 -25.99 33.65 42.20
CA MET A 14 -25.49 32.87 41.07
C MET A 14 -25.06 33.72 39.88
N LEU A 15 -25.56 34.94 39.70
CA LEU A 15 -25.14 35.86 38.66
C LEU A 15 -23.82 36.60 38.94
N ALA A 16 -23.37 36.59 40.22
CA ALA A 16 -22.09 37.23 40.60
C ALA A 16 -20.86 36.32 40.50
N VAL A 17 -21.01 35.00 40.18
CA VAL A 17 -19.88 34.04 40.05
C VAL A 17 -19.50 33.74 38.63
N CYS A 18 -20.23 34.23 37.61
CA CYS A 18 -19.83 34.18 36.20
C CYS A 18 -19.23 35.52 35.71
N ALA A 19 -18.32 36.10 36.49
CA ALA A 19 -17.32 36.97 35.87
C ALA A 19 -16.43 36.11 35.01
N PRO A 20 -16.25 36.37 33.68
CA PRO A 20 -15.26 35.66 32.93
C PRO A 20 -13.92 35.90 33.63
N LEU A 21 -13.29 34.83 34.12
CA LEU A 21 -11.87 34.86 34.46
C LEU A 21 -11.18 35.32 33.18
N GLY A 22 -10.92 36.61 33.08
CA GLY A 22 -10.05 37.14 32.06
C GLY A 22 -8.74 36.39 32.22
N PHE A 23 -8.46 35.49 31.30
CA PHE A 23 -7.13 34.95 31.16
C PHE A 23 -6.22 36.16 30.98
N ALA A 24 -5.48 36.53 32.04
CA ALA A 24 -4.38 37.44 31.90
C ALA A 24 -3.45 36.86 30.85
N GLN A 25 -3.54 37.35 29.62
CA GLN A 25 -2.63 36.93 28.57
C GLN A 25 -1.23 37.22 29.06
N ALA A 26 -0.44 36.19 29.27
CA ALA A 26 0.95 36.34 29.69
C ALA A 26 1.63 37.25 28.66
N SER A 27 1.98 38.45 29.08
CA SER A 27 2.65 39.43 28.23
C SER A 27 4.16 39.19 28.27
N ALA A 28 4.75 39.28 27.09
CA ALA A 28 6.20 39.18 26.91
C ALA A 28 6.82 40.54 26.66
N THR A 29 8.06 40.71 27.09
CA THR A 29 8.90 41.86 26.75
C THR A 29 9.76 41.49 25.56
N VAL A 30 9.83 42.37 24.56
CA VAL A 30 10.77 42.24 23.45
C VAL A 30 11.67 43.47 23.38
N LYS A 31 12.94 43.24 23.07
CA LYS A 31 13.94 44.30 22.92
C LYS A 31 15.00 43.91 21.89
N GLY A 32 15.78 44.86 21.43
CA GLY A 32 16.93 44.61 20.57
C GLY A 32 17.56 45.89 20.05
N VAL A 33 18.63 45.72 19.30
CA VAL A 33 19.39 46.79 18.68
C VAL A 33 19.47 46.55 17.17
N CYS A 34 19.23 47.60 16.38
CA CYS A 34 19.29 47.55 14.92
C CYS A 34 20.52 48.29 14.40
N LYS A 35 21.34 47.64 13.54
CA LYS A 35 22.52 48.21 12.88
C LYS A 35 22.45 47.97 11.38
N ASP A 36 22.99 48.93 10.60
CA ASP A 36 23.09 48.87 9.15
C ASP A 36 24.26 47.96 8.66
N LEU A 37 24.48 47.96 7.34
CA LEU A 37 25.55 47.22 6.68
C LEU A 37 26.95 47.69 7.01
N GLU A 38 27.12 48.93 7.49
CA GLU A 38 28.40 49.50 7.99
C GLU A 38 28.60 49.24 9.49
N GLY A 39 27.62 48.64 10.18
CA GLY A 39 27.64 48.37 11.63
C GLY A 39 27.21 49.58 12.46
N LYS A 40 26.70 50.67 11.85
CA LYS A 40 26.16 51.84 12.54
C LYS A 40 24.75 51.56 13.02
N VAL A 41 24.38 52.18 14.16
CA VAL A 41 23.00 52.06 14.67
C VAL A 41 22.00 52.69 13.73
N LEU A 42 20.83 52.10 13.63
CA LEU A 42 19.69 52.55 12.79
C LEU A 42 18.67 53.27 13.69
N PRO A 43 18.74 54.62 13.81
CA PRO A 43 17.68 55.39 14.49
C PRO A 43 16.44 55.48 13.61
N ASP A 44 15.25 55.63 14.24
CA ASP A 44 13.95 55.78 13.58
C ASP A 44 13.53 54.60 12.72
N ALA A 45 14.25 53.45 12.72
CA ALA A 45 13.89 52.23 12.05
C ALA A 45 12.63 51.61 12.67
N ILE A 46 11.89 50.86 11.84
CA ILE A 46 10.69 50.16 12.31
C ILE A 46 10.94 48.66 12.34
N VAL A 47 10.76 48.05 13.50
CA VAL A 47 10.76 46.61 13.70
C VAL A 47 9.32 46.13 13.84
N LEU A 48 8.78 45.52 12.76
CA LEU A 48 7.40 45.02 12.72
C LEU A 48 7.37 43.59 13.18
N TRP A 49 6.68 43.34 14.30
CA TRP A 49 6.41 42.02 14.82
C TRP A 49 5.01 41.57 14.40
N VAL A 50 4.87 40.44 13.69
CA VAL A 50 3.59 39.89 13.24
C VAL A 50 3.41 38.52 13.84
N ASN A 51 2.43 38.35 14.71
CA ASN A 51 2.09 37.05 15.29
C ASN A 51 1.54 36.12 14.21
N GLN A 52 2.17 34.95 14.05
CA GLN A 52 1.79 34.00 12.99
C GLN A 52 0.46 33.29 13.26
N THR A 53 0.01 33.25 14.51
CA THR A 53 -1.22 32.56 14.90
C THR A 53 -2.48 33.43 14.69
N ASN A 54 -2.41 34.71 15.09
CA ASN A 54 -3.56 35.61 15.08
C ASN A 54 -3.42 36.83 14.15
N GLY A 55 -2.26 36.99 13.49
CA GLY A 55 -1.99 38.09 12.56
C GLY A 55 -1.81 39.45 13.21
N GLN A 56 -1.76 39.54 14.55
CA GLN A 56 -1.61 40.80 15.27
C GLN A 56 -0.23 41.42 14.98
N LYS A 57 -0.24 42.75 14.74
CA LYS A 57 0.95 43.51 14.33
C LYS A 57 1.39 44.49 15.40
N TYR A 58 2.67 44.50 15.68
CA TYR A 58 3.30 45.42 16.65
C TYR A 58 4.49 46.14 15.97
N PRO A 59 4.27 47.35 15.43
CA PRO A 59 5.37 48.16 14.89
C PRO A 59 6.10 48.86 16.02
N LEU A 60 7.35 48.56 16.17
CA LEU A 60 8.24 49.13 17.20
C LEU A 60 9.27 50.04 16.54
N LYS A 61 9.42 51.28 17.05
CA LYS A 61 10.35 52.23 16.52
C LYS A 61 11.66 52.21 17.33
N THR A 62 12.81 52.29 16.65
CA THR A 62 14.11 52.41 17.32
C THR A 62 14.39 53.84 17.76
N ASP A 63 15.08 53.96 18.86
CA ASP A 63 15.58 55.23 19.41
C ASP A 63 16.86 55.73 18.70
N LYS A 64 17.46 56.84 19.19
CA LYS A 64 18.70 57.40 18.67
C LYS A 64 19.92 56.47 18.79
N LYS A 65 19.80 55.43 19.62
CA LYS A 65 20.85 54.41 19.81
C LYS A 65 20.56 53.14 19.01
N GLY A 66 19.52 53.17 18.15
CA GLY A 66 19.07 52.02 17.38
C GLY A 66 18.37 50.95 18.23
N GLN A 67 17.98 51.28 19.47
CA GLN A 67 17.33 50.35 20.39
C GLN A 67 15.81 50.38 20.24
N TYR A 68 15.15 49.22 20.28
CA TYR A 68 13.70 49.10 20.38
C TYR A 68 13.31 48.30 21.60
N PHE A 69 12.13 48.58 22.10
CA PHE A 69 11.61 47.94 23.29
C PHE A 69 10.08 47.95 23.29
N SER A 70 9.44 46.88 23.73
CA SER A 70 8.01 46.85 23.99
C SER A 70 7.67 45.89 25.12
N LEU A 71 6.70 46.32 25.94
CA LEU A 71 6.03 45.48 26.93
C LEU A 71 4.66 45.08 26.35
N GLY A 72 4.26 43.83 26.53
CA GLY A 72 2.88 43.40 26.23
C GLY A 72 2.67 42.75 24.88
N LEU A 73 3.71 42.18 24.25
CA LEU A 73 3.49 41.21 23.19
C LEU A 73 2.89 39.91 23.76
N THR A 74 1.98 39.32 23.05
CA THR A 74 1.49 37.99 23.41
C THR A 74 2.55 36.93 23.15
N THR A 75 2.59 35.87 23.94
CA THR A 75 3.48 34.74 23.66
C THR A 75 3.07 34.07 22.35
N GLY A 76 4.02 33.51 21.60
CA GLY A 76 3.75 32.86 20.32
C GLY A 76 4.92 32.93 19.35
N THR A 77 4.68 32.54 18.11
CA THR A 77 5.68 32.58 17.04
C THR A 77 5.41 33.79 16.15
N TYR A 78 6.48 34.52 15.84
CA TYR A 78 6.40 35.78 15.11
C TYR A 78 7.23 35.77 13.82
N THR A 79 6.74 36.50 12.83
CA THR A 79 7.57 37.03 11.75
C THR A 79 7.98 38.42 12.14
N VAL A 80 9.30 38.69 12.14
CA VAL A 80 9.85 40.00 12.55
C VAL A 80 10.58 40.60 11.36
N THR A 81 10.13 41.79 10.92
CA THR A 81 10.68 42.47 9.74
C THR A 81 11.25 43.82 10.15
N LEU A 82 12.47 44.10 9.71
CA LEU A 82 13.14 45.38 9.89
C LEU A 82 12.95 46.25 8.64
N TYR A 83 12.51 47.50 8.85
CA TYR A 83 12.40 48.55 7.83
C TYR A 83 13.28 49.73 8.24
N LYS A 84 13.85 50.42 7.26
CA LYS A 84 14.72 51.59 7.51
C LYS A 84 13.97 52.69 8.24
N ASP A 85 12.71 52.95 7.86
CA ASP A 85 11.87 53.99 8.43
C ASP A 85 10.36 53.65 8.16
N ALA A 86 9.48 54.58 8.54
CA ALA A 86 8.03 54.44 8.35
C ALA A 86 7.58 54.47 6.88
N ASP A 87 8.34 55.14 6.01
CA ASP A 87 8.01 55.20 4.58
C ASP A 87 8.39 53.93 3.86
N ASP A 88 9.52 53.31 4.23
CA ASP A 88 9.87 51.98 3.76
C ASP A 88 8.88 50.90 4.24
N LEU A 89 8.35 51.04 5.47
CA LEU A 89 7.26 50.16 5.94
C LEU A 89 6.01 50.31 5.05
N LYS A 90 5.58 51.52 4.72
CA LYS A 90 4.44 51.74 3.82
C LYS A 90 4.71 51.24 2.40
N ALA A 91 5.92 51.35 1.92
CA ALA A 91 6.36 50.90 0.60
C ALA A 91 6.65 49.39 0.54
N GLY A 92 6.65 48.67 1.67
CA GLY A 92 6.99 47.28 1.75
C GLY A 92 8.50 46.97 1.46
N LYS A 93 9.39 47.95 1.67
CA LYS A 93 10.83 47.80 1.42
C LYS A 93 11.55 47.28 2.67
N GLU A 94 11.62 45.96 2.77
CA GLU A 94 12.24 45.27 3.89
C GLU A 94 13.78 45.37 3.82
N LEU A 95 14.43 45.63 4.96
CA LEU A 95 15.90 45.50 5.11
C LEU A 95 16.26 44.06 5.51
N PHE A 96 15.45 43.46 6.37
CA PHE A 96 15.68 42.12 6.86
C PHE A 96 14.37 41.49 7.37
N ASN A 97 14.23 40.17 7.28
CA ASN A 97 13.05 39.44 7.75
C ASN A 97 13.47 38.15 8.48
N ALA A 98 13.08 38.03 9.75
CA ALA A 98 13.26 36.82 10.56
C ALA A 98 11.91 36.12 10.73
N LYS A 99 11.77 34.90 10.20
CA LYS A 99 10.55 34.08 10.32
C LYS A 99 10.67 33.08 11.45
N GLY A 100 9.56 32.84 12.13
CA GLY A 100 9.47 31.78 13.12
C GLY A 100 10.13 32.11 14.47
N PHE A 101 10.30 33.38 14.81
CA PHE A 101 10.92 33.77 16.07
C PHE A 101 9.98 33.49 17.25
N PRO A 102 10.37 32.65 18.23
CA PRO A 102 9.55 32.32 19.37
C PRO A 102 9.61 33.45 20.41
N VAL A 103 8.46 33.92 20.88
CA VAL A 103 8.31 34.85 21.99
C VAL A 103 7.71 34.12 23.18
N GLY A 104 8.52 33.93 24.23
CA GLY A 104 8.12 33.33 25.49
C GLY A 104 7.78 34.36 26.57
N ILE A 105 7.30 33.88 27.71
CA ILE A 105 7.09 34.73 28.92
C ILE A 105 8.41 35.32 29.36
N GLY A 106 8.43 36.61 29.71
CA GLY A 106 9.61 37.31 30.15
C GLY A 106 10.32 38.08 29.01
N GLU A 107 11.62 38.23 29.12
CA GLU A 107 12.41 39.04 28.22
C GLU A 107 12.92 38.23 27.01
N ASN A 108 12.59 38.72 25.79
CA ASN A 108 13.03 38.13 24.53
C ASN A 108 13.88 39.20 23.79
N THR A 109 15.08 38.82 23.36
CA THR A 109 15.99 39.74 22.67
C THR A 109 16.18 39.29 21.22
N LEU A 110 16.05 40.23 20.28
CA LEU A 110 16.38 40.04 18.86
C LEU A 110 17.11 41.25 18.33
N ASP A 111 18.41 41.12 18.08
CA ASP A 111 19.24 42.15 17.48
C ASP A 111 19.30 41.96 15.97
N PHE A 112 19.25 43.07 15.24
CA PHE A 112 19.47 43.12 13.80
C PHE A 112 20.80 43.80 13.52
N ASP A 113 21.83 43.02 13.14
CA ASP A 113 23.13 43.50 12.71
C ASP A 113 23.31 43.10 11.24
N LEU A 114 22.89 44.02 10.34
CA LEU A 114 22.84 43.72 8.90
C LEU A 114 24.23 43.39 8.31
N LYS A 115 25.30 43.89 8.90
CA LYS A 115 26.66 43.55 8.50
C LYS A 115 26.99 42.11 8.81
N LYS A 116 26.70 41.66 10.04
CA LYS A 116 26.89 40.25 10.43
C LYS A 116 25.97 39.32 9.66
N GLU A 117 24.73 39.73 9.37
CA GLU A 117 23.79 38.94 8.58
C GLU A 117 24.26 38.82 7.11
N GLN A 118 24.87 39.88 6.55
CA GLN A 118 25.47 39.82 5.22
C GLN A 118 26.69 38.88 5.19
N GLU A 119 27.53 38.91 6.23
CA GLU A 119 28.67 38.00 6.38
C GLU A 119 28.27 36.55 6.56
N ARG A 120 27.07 36.29 7.11
CA ARG A 120 26.48 34.95 7.26
C ARG A 120 25.87 34.40 5.95
N GLY A 121 25.73 35.23 4.93
CA GLY A 121 25.09 34.85 3.66
C GLY A 121 23.56 34.91 3.69
N PRO A 122 22.89 34.55 2.59
CA PRO A 122 21.43 34.66 2.48
C PRO A 122 20.75 33.86 3.58
N GLN A 123 19.96 34.56 4.39
CA GLN A 123 19.11 34.04 5.49
C GLN A 123 19.80 33.72 6.82
N GLY A 124 20.99 34.24 7.11
CA GLY A 124 21.61 34.06 8.44
C GLY A 124 22.07 32.63 8.75
N MET A 125 22.18 31.79 7.76
CA MET A 125 22.63 30.40 7.87
C MET A 125 24.15 30.32 7.77
N THR A 126 24.75 29.45 8.58
CA THR A 126 26.15 29.07 8.34
C THR A 126 26.26 28.33 6.99
N PRO A 127 27.44 28.30 6.34
CA PRO A 127 27.62 27.54 5.11
C PRO A 127 27.17 26.07 5.23
N GLU A 128 27.32 25.48 6.40
CA GLU A 128 26.89 24.11 6.69
C GLU A 128 25.38 23.99 6.81
N GLN A 129 24.70 24.94 7.46
CA GLN A 129 23.24 25.02 7.52
C GLN A 129 22.63 25.29 6.15
N ALA A 130 23.24 26.14 5.32
CA ALA A 130 22.80 26.40 3.96
C ALA A 130 22.88 25.11 3.10
N LYS A 131 23.97 24.33 3.25
CA LYS A 131 24.15 23.05 2.57
C LYS A 131 23.12 22.02 3.04
N GLN A 132 22.87 21.93 4.35
CA GLN A 132 21.85 21.02 4.90
C GLN A 132 20.43 21.40 4.43
N ASN A 133 20.11 22.67 4.39
CA ASN A 133 18.82 23.16 3.91
C ASN A 133 18.63 22.87 2.41
N GLN A 134 19.68 23.11 1.61
CA GLN A 134 19.65 22.76 0.19
C GLN A 134 19.45 21.27 -0.03
N GLN A 135 20.14 20.42 0.71
CA GLN A 135 19.94 18.96 0.66
C GLN A 135 18.53 18.55 1.07
N ALA A 136 17.96 19.20 2.09
CA ALA A 136 16.58 18.94 2.52
C ALA A 136 15.57 19.36 1.44
N VAL A 137 15.76 20.51 0.79
CA VAL A 137 14.91 20.97 -0.32
C VAL A 137 15.01 20.02 -1.52
N GLU A 138 16.21 19.63 -1.91
CA GLU A 138 16.42 18.66 -3.00
C GLU A 138 15.79 17.32 -2.70
N ALA A 139 15.92 16.82 -1.46
CA ALA A 139 15.26 15.59 -1.01
C ALA A 139 13.73 15.71 -1.06
N GLN A 140 13.18 16.85 -0.64
CA GLN A 140 11.73 17.10 -0.67
C GLN A 140 11.20 17.18 -2.10
N GLU A 141 11.92 17.86 -3.01
CA GLU A 141 11.54 17.92 -4.42
C GLU A 141 11.62 16.54 -5.09
N LYS A 142 12.65 15.75 -4.77
CA LYS A 142 12.77 14.36 -5.24
C LYS A 142 11.61 13.52 -4.76
N ALA A 143 11.28 13.58 -3.47
CA ALA A 143 10.13 12.86 -2.90
C ALA A 143 8.80 13.29 -3.55
N LYS A 144 8.62 14.60 -3.81
CA LYS A 144 7.43 15.12 -4.51
C LYS A 144 7.32 14.60 -5.94
N LYS A 145 8.43 14.57 -6.68
CA LYS A 145 8.49 14.00 -8.03
C LYS A 145 8.15 12.51 -8.01
N GLU A 146 8.73 11.76 -7.07
CA GLU A 146 8.45 10.32 -6.92
C GLU A 146 6.98 10.07 -6.56
N ASN A 147 6.41 10.81 -5.62
CA ASN A 147 4.99 10.69 -5.27
C ASN A 147 4.06 10.99 -6.45
N ASN A 148 4.39 11.98 -7.27
CA ASN A 148 3.63 12.28 -8.49
C ASN A 148 3.75 11.14 -9.51
N THR A 149 4.93 10.56 -9.68
CA THR A 149 5.14 9.40 -10.55
C THR A 149 4.31 8.21 -10.07
N ILE A 150 4.35 7.90 -8.76
CA ILE A 150 3.55 6.82 -8.16
C ILE A 150 2.06 7.05 -8.41
N LYS A 151 1.57 8.27 -8.20
CA LYS A 151 0.16 8.60 -8.47
C LYS A 151 -0.19 8.35 -9.93
N THR A 152 0.61 8.87 -10.87
CA THR A 152 0.39 8.68 -12.32
C THR A 152 0.37 7.20 -12.70
N LEU A 153 1.29 6.40 -12.15
CA LEU A 153 1.33 4.96 -12.41
C LEU A 153 0.12 4.23 -11.84
N ASN A 154 -0.33 4.60 -10.63
CA ASN A 154 -1.55 4.04 -10.06
C ASN A 154 -2.79 4.36 -10.89
N ASP A 155 -2.91 5.60 -11.38
CA ASP A 155 -4.02 6.01 -12.26
C ASP A 155 -3.99 5.20 -13.58
N LYS A 156 -2.80 4.98 -14.17
CA LYS A 156 -2.63 4.12 -15.35
C LYS A 156 -3.02 2.66 -15.07
N ILE A 157 -2.60 2.08 -13.94
CA ILE A 157 -2.99 0.72 -13.54
C ILE A 157 -4.51 0.60 -13.39
N ILE A 158 -5.16 1.57 -12.75
CA ILE A 158 -6.61 1.58 -12.58
C ILE A 158 -7.32 1.64 -13.96
N ALA A 159 -6.85 2.53 -14.86
CA ALA A 159 -7.40 2.65 -16.20
C ALA A 159 -7.23 1.36 -17.00
N ALA A 160 -6.04 0.75 -16.98
CA ALA A 160 -5.76 -0.51 -17.65
C ALA A 160 -6.62 -1.67 -17.11
N ASN A 161 -6.76 -1.77 -15.79
CA ASN A 161 -7.63 -2.77 -15.16
C ASN A 161 -9.11 -2.57 -15.54
N THR A 162 -9.53 -1.33 -15.70
CA THR A 162 -10.89 -1.01 -16.15
C THR A 162 -11.11 -1.47 -17.59
N ALA A 163 -10.16 -1.17 -18.49
CA ALA A 163 -10.18 -1.63 -19.88
C ALA A 163 -10.18 -3.17 -19.96
N ALA A 164 -9.30 -3.84 -19.21
CA ALA A 164 -9.22 -5.30 -19.18
C ALA A 164 -10.51 -5.95 -18.67
N LYS A 165 -11.15 -5.38 -17.63
CA LYS A 165 -12.47 -5.86 -17.14
C LYS A 165 -13.58 -5.70 -18.19
N ALA A 166 -13.50 -4.68 -19.03
CA ALA A 166 -14.40 -4.50 -20.17
C ALA A 166 -14.08 -5.44 -21.35
N GLY A 167 -12.98 -6.21 -21.26
CA GLY A 167 -12.50 -7.08 -22.33
C GLY A 167 -11.67 -6.38 -23.40
N ASP A 168 -11.37 -5.10 -23.21
CA ASP A 168 -10.51 -4.29 -24.07
C ASP A 168 -9.04 -4.42 -23.64
N TYR A 169 -8.46 -5.56 -23.99
CA TYR A 169 -7.07 -5.88 -23.60
C TYR A 169 -6.05 -5.07 -24.40
N ASP A 170 -6.34 -4.65 -25.61
CA ASP A 170 -5.39 -3.88 -26.43
C ASP A 170 -5.18 -2.49 -25.83
N THR A 171 -6.25 -1.83 -25.37
CA THR A 171 -6.14 -0.58 -24.59
C THR A 171 -5.39 -0.81 -23.28
N ALA A 172 -5.68 -1.91 -22.55
CA ALA A 172 -4.98 -2.22 -21.31
C ALA A 172 -3.47 -2.42 -21.52
N ILE A 173 -3.07 -3.17 -22.56
CA ILE A 173 -1.68 -3.41 -22.94
C ILE A 173 -0.98 -2.09 -23.31
N SER A 174 -1.64 -1.23 -24.10
CA SER A 174 -1.08 0.08 -24.50
C SER A 174 -0.78 0.94 -23.25
N ILE A 175 -1.74 1.08 -22.34
CA ILE A 175 -1.58 1.88 -21.11
C ILE A 175 -0.47 1.31 -20.21
N LEU A 176 -0.40 -0.02 -20.06
CA LEU A 176 0.62 -0.66 -19.22
C LEU A 176 2.00 -0.61 -19.84
N THR A 177 2.10 -0.69 -21.17
CA THR A 177 3.36 -0.49 -21.91
C THR A 177 3.90 0.92 -21.67
N GLU A 178 3.06 1.95 -21.75
CA GLU A 178 3.46 3.32 -21.40
C GLU A 178 3.86 3.45 -19.93
N ALA A 179 3.18 2.71 -19.03
CA ALA A 179 3.53 2.69 -17.62
C ALA A 179 4.93 2.08 -17.39
N THR A 180 5.30 1.00 -18.12
CA THR A 180 6.66 0.44 -18.05
C THR A 180 7.74 1.39 -18.57
N GLN A 181 7.41 2.26 -19.53
CA GLN A 181 8.32 3.32 -20.00
C GLN A 181 8.49 4.43 -18.98
N THR A 182 7.45 4.69 -18.18
CA THR A 182 7.49 5.70 -17.10
C THR A 182 8.35 5.23 -15.93
N ASP A 183 8.22 3.97 -15.50
CA ASP A 183 9.05 3.34 -14.48
C ASP A 183 9.15 1.82 -14.72
N ALA A 184 10.25 1.41 -15.35
CA ALA A 184 10.52 0.01 -15.66
C ALA A 184 10.90 -0.84 -14.44
N THR A 185 11.07 -0.25 -13.26
CA THR A 185 11.54 -0.94 -12.05
C THR A 185 10.43 -1.50 -11.18
N ARG A 186 9.16 -1.18 -11.49
CA ARG A 186 7.98 -1.60 -10.72
C ARG A 186 7.46 -2.96 -11.17
N ASP A 187 7.69 -3.99 -10.37
CA ASP A 187 7.25 -5.37 -10.60
C ASP A 187 5.76 -5.47 -10.92
N ILE A 188 4.91 -4.73 -10.19
CA ILE A 188 3.45 -4.78 -10.36
C ILE A 188 3.00 -4.37 -11.77
N ILE A 189 3.69 -3.43 -12.44
CA ILE A 189 3.31 -2.97 -13.77
C ILE A 189 3.54 -4.08 -14.80
N TRP A 190 4.69 -4.76 -14.71
CA TRP A 190 5.01 -5.90 -15.58
C TRP A 190 4.06 -7.08 -15.36
N ALA A 191 3.68 -7.36 -14.10
CA ALA A 191 2.69 -8.39 -13.80
C ALA A 191 1.31 -8.07 -14.38
N GLN A 192 0.85 -6.81 -14.27
CA GLN A 192 -0.41 -6.37 -14.86
C GLN A 192 -0.39 -6.42 -16.40
N LEU A 193 0.75 -6.05 -17.01
CA LEU A 193 0.93 -6.18 -18.46
C LEU A 193 0.84 -7.65 -18.88
N ALA A 194 1.49 -8.55 -18.13
CA ALA A 194 1.38 -9.99 -18.38
C ALA A 194 -0.05 -10.53 -18.23
N ASP A 195 -0.82 -10.03 -17.23
CA ASP A 195 -2.24 -10.37 -17.07
C ASP A 195 -3.06 -9.91 -18.29
N ALA A 196 -2.80 -8.71 -18.80
CA ALA A 196 -3.48 -8.17 -19.99
C ALA A 196 -3.12 -8.96 -21.26
N ASP A 197 -1.84 -9.30 -21.48
CA ASP A 197 -1.38 -10.13 -22.59
C ASP A 197 -2.04 -11.51 -22.56
N ARG A 198 -2.07 -12.17 -21.37
CA ARG A 198 -2.72 -13.45 -21.18
C ARG A 198 -4.23 -13.35 -21.45
N GLY A 199 -4.89 -12.30 -20.97
CA GLY A 199 -6.30 -12.04 -21.21
C GLY A 199 -6.59 -11.82 -22.70
N SER A 200 -5.75 -11.05 -23.38
CA SER A 200 -5.82 -10.82 -24.83
C SER A 200 -5.67 -12.14 -25.60
N ALA A 201 -4.67 -12.97 -25.23
CA ALA A 201 -4.43 -14.27 -25.85
C ALA A 201 -5.67 -15.18 -25.83
N LEU A 202 -6.44 -15.15 -24.73
CA LEU A 202 -7.65 -15.98 -24.60
C LEU A 202 -8.82 -15.51 -25.48
N LYS A 203 -8.75 -14.30 -26.02
CA LYS A 203 -9.73 -13.74 -26.97
C LYS A 203 -9.33 -13.96 -28.42
N GLN A 204 -8.06 -14.28 -28.70
CA GLN A 204 -7.58 -14.49 -30.05
C GLN A 204 -8.14 -15.80 -30.65
N THR A 205 -8.63 -15.70 -31.87
CA THR A 205 -9.02 -16.84 -32.69
C THR A 205 -7.87 -17.33 -33.58
N ASP A 206 -6.98 -16.42 -33.96
CA ASP A 206 -5.74 -16.76 -34.66
C ASP A 206 -4.73 -17.40 -33.70
N ARG A 207 -4.25 -18.59 -34.06
CA ARG A 207 -3.37 -19.38 -33.21
C ARG A 207 -1.99 -18.71 -33.05
N ALA A 208 -1.46 -18.14 -34.12
CA ALA A 208 -0.12 -17.54 -34.08
C ALA A 208 -0.12 -16.31 -33.19
N GLU A 209 -1.15 -15.44 -33.29
CA GLU A 209 -1.30 -14.28 -32.42
C GLU A 209 -1.57 -14.68 -30.97
N LYS A 210 -2.39 -15.72 -30.73
CA LYS A 210 -2.60 -16.28 -29.39
C LYS A 210 -1.29 -16.76 -28.75
N ASP A 211 -0.51 -17.57 -29.49
CA ASP A 211 0.76 -18.11 -29.01
C ASP A 211 1.75 -16.97 -28.74
N LYS A 212 1.82 -15.98 -29.61
CA LYS A 212 2.63 -14.77 -29.42
C LYS A 212 2.28 -14.05 -28.11
N ARG A 213 0.99 -13.73 -27.90
CA ARG A 213 0.53 -13.05 -26.67
C ARG A 213 0.82 -13.85 -25.40
N LEU A 214 0.69 -15.18 -25.45
CA LEU A 214 1.05 -16.05 -24.34
C LEU A 214 2.55 -16.00 -24.02
N LEU A 215 3.40 -15.94 -25.03
CA LEU A 215 4.85 -15.80 -24.86
C LEU A 215 5.23 -14.42 -24.31
N GLU A 216 4.56 -13.36 -24.74
CA GLU A 216 4.69 -12.02 -24.17
C GLU A 216 4.29 -12.01 -22.69
N ALA A 217 3.18 -12.64 -22.34
CA ALA A 217 2.75 -12.81 -20.92
C ALA A 217 3.82 -13.53 -20.09
N VAL A 218 4.36 -14.64 -20.60
CA VAL A 218 5.44 -15.39 -19.92
C VAL A 218 6.66 -14.52 -19.68
N ALA A 219 7.11 -13.76 -20.69
CA ALA A 219 8.27 -12.87 -20.56
C ALA A 219 8.02 -11.75 -19.54
N ASN A 220 6.82 -11.15 -19.56
CA ASN A 220 6.46 -10.05 -18.66
C ASN A 220 6.30 -10.54 -17.20
N TYR A 221 5.75 -11.75 -16.95
CA TYR A 221 5.75 -12.35 -15.61
C TYR A 221 7.16 -12.64 -15.13
N GLN A 222 8.05 -13.18 -15.98
CA GLN A 222 9.45 -13.39 -15.60
C GLN A 222 10.10 -12.07 -15.19
N LYS A 223 9.87 -10.99 -15.96
CA LYS A 223 10.37 -9.66 -15.62
C LYS A 223 9.85 -9.17 -14.27
N ALA A 224 8.57 -9.37 -13.99
CA ALA A 224 7.97 -9.02 -12.70
C ALA A 224 8.61 -9.80 -11.54
N ILE A 225 8.85 -11.10 -11.73
CA ILE A 225 9.51 -11.96 -10.76
C ILE A 225 10.94 -11.48 -10.46
N ASP A 226 11.74 -11.22 -11.49
CA ASP A 226 13.13 -10.77 -11.35
C ASP A 226 13.20 -9.43 -10.58
N LEU A 227 12.31 -8.49 -10.90
CA LEU A 227 12.22 -7.21 -10.21
C LEU A 227 11.79 -7.38 -8.76
N LYS A 228 10.83 -8.26 -8.50
CA LYS A 228 10.34 -8.53 -7.14
C LYS A 228 11.41 -9.16 -6.28
N GLN A 229 12.11 -10.18 -6.79
CA GLN A 229 13.22 -10.81 -6.09
C GLN A 229 14.32 -9.80 -5.75
N LYS A 230 14.76 -9.01 -6.74
CA LYS A 230 15.74 -7.94 -6.55
C LYS A 230 15.31 -6.93 -5.48
N SER A 231 14.04 -6.55 -5.49
CA SER A 231 13.47 -5.64 -4.49
C SER A 231 13.49 -6.26 -3.08
N MET A 232 13.15 -7.56 -2.96
CA MET A 232 13.18 -8.28 -1.70
C MET A 232 14.60 -8.49 -1.15
N GLU A 233 15.59 -8.69 -2.02
CA GLU A 233 17.00 -8.79 -1.65
C GLU A 233 17.55 -7.46 -1.12
N ALA A 234 17.13 -6.33 -1.72
CA ALA A 234 17.54 -5.01 -1.32
C ALA A 234 16.83 -4.50 -0.05
N ALA A 235 15.72 -5.12 0.34
CA ALA A 235 14.93 -4.69 1.48
C ALA A 235 15.60 -5.01 2.81
N SER A 236 15.71 -4.03 3.70
CA SER A 236 16.27 -4.21 5.06
C SER A 236 15.37 -5.04 5.97
N LYS A 237 14.09 -5.16 5.65
CA LYS A 237 13.08 -5.90 6.41
C LYS A 237 12.29 -6.80 5.48
N LYS A 238 12.13 -8.06 5.89
CA LYS A 238 11.30 -9.03 5.15
C LYS A 238 9.82 -8.78 5.46
N ASP A 239 9.00 -8.64 4.41
CA ASP A 239 7.55 -8.55 4.50
C ASP A 239 6.92 -9.88 4.03
N PRO A 240 6.10 -10.58 4.85
CA PRO A 240 5.40 -11.80 4.42
C PRO A 240 4.52 -11.60 3.18
N GLU A 241 3.98 -10.40 2.95
CA GLU A 241 3.19 -10.08 1.77
C GLU A 241 4.02 -10.10 0.48
N ASP A 242 5.32 -9.86 0.58
CA ASP A 242 6.24 -9.97 -0.55
C ASP A 242 6.33 -11.41 -1.06
N ASN A 243 6.41 -12.39 -0.16
CA ASN A 243 6.41 -13.81 -0.53
C ASN A 243 5.07 -14.21 -1.17
N LYS A 244 3.95 -13.74 -0.65
CA LYS A 244 2.63 -14.01 -1.26
C LYS A 244 2.55 -13.43 -2.67
N ARG A 245 3.02 -12.20 -2.88
CA ARG A 245 3.03 -11.57 -4.19
C ARG A 245 3.95 -12.30 -5.17
N LEU A 246 5.16 -12.63 -4.75
CA LEU A 246 6.10 -13.40 -5.58
C LEU A 246 5.53 -14.76 -5.97
N ALA A 247 4.91 -15.48 -5.02
CA ALA A 247 4.24 -16.74 -5.29
C ALA A 247 3.05 -16.58 -6.27
N ALA A 248 2.30 -15.49 -6.18
CA ALA A 248 1.24 -15.19 -7.14
C ALA A 248 1.81 -14.98 -8.56
N TYR A 249 2.95 -14.30 -8.69
CA TYR A 249 3.62 -14.14 -9.98
C TYR A 249 4.10 -15.48 -10.55
N TYR A 250 4.69 -16.34 -9.73
CA TYR A 250 5.06 -17.69 -10.15
C TYR A 250 3.82 -18.51 -10.57
N ASN A 251 2.74 -18.45 -9.81
CA ASN A 251 1.50 -19.14 -10.18
C ASN A 251 0.97 -18.68 -11.55
N ASN A 252 0.95 -17.37 -11.78
CA ASN A 252 0.46 -16.80 -13.02
C ASN A 252 1.40 -17.09 -14.21
N LEU A 253 2.72 -17.10 -13.96
CA LEU A 253 3.72 -17.58 -14.92
C LEU A 253 3.44 -19.03 -15.29
N GLY A 254 3.14 -19.90 -14.30
CA GLY A 254 2.77 -21.29 -14.51
C GLY A 254 1.54 -21.43 -15.40
N GLU A 255 0.51 -20.65 -15.14
CA GLU A 255 -0.72 -20.64 -15.95
C GLU A 255 -0.45 -20.19 -17.40
N ALA A 256 0.28 -19.10 -17.60
CA ALA A 256 0.65 -18.59 -18.92
C ALA A 256 1.49 -19.63 -19.69
N SER A 257 2.50 -20.22 -19.03
CA SER A 257 3.35 -21.27 -19.60
C SER A 257 2.55 -22.51 -20.00
N ALA A 258 1.62 -22.96 -19.16
CA ALA A 258 0.73 -24.08 -19.48
C ALA A 258 -0.13 -23.82 -20.72
N LYS A 259 -0.71 -22.62 -20.82
CA LYS A 259 -1.51 -22.19 -21.98
C LYS A 259 -0.65 -22.04 -23.25
N ALA A 260 0.64 -21.69 -23.11
CA ALA A 260 1.61 -21.68 -24.19
C ALA A 260 2.16 -23.08 -24.56
N GLY A 261 1.65 -24.15 -23.93
CA GLY A 261 2.12 -25.53 -24.16
C GLY A 261 3.45 -25.87 -23.51
N LYS A 262 4.02 -24.98 -22.69
CA LYS A 262 5.30 -25.15 -21.98
C LYS A 262 5.06 -25.85 -20.62
N VAL A 263 4.69 -27.14 -20.67
CA VAL A 263 4.28 -27.89 -19.48
C VAL A 263 5.36 -27.90 -18.40
N ASP A 264 6.61 -28.17 -18.75
CA ASP A 264 7.69 -28.30 -17.78
C ASP A 264 8.01 -26.94 -17.11
N ASP A 265 7.95 -25.83 -17.86
CA ASP A 265 8.10 -24.47 -17.31
C ASP A 265 6.94 -24.15 -16.35
N ALA A 266 5.72 -24.56 -16.69
CA ALA A 266 4.56 -24.38 -15.83
C ALA A 266 4.71 -25.11 -14.49
N LEU A 267 5.14 -26.38 -14.52
CA LEU A 267 5.36 -27.20 -13.32
C LEU A 267 6.45 -26.61 -12.42
N LYS A 268 7.55 -26.16 -13.02
CA LYS A 268 8.61 -25.45 -12.29
C LYS A 268 8.08 -24.20 -11.60
N ALA A 269 7.29 -23.41 -12.30
CA ALA A 269 6.72 -22.17 -11.76
C ALA A 269 5.75 -22.48 -10.59
N TYR A 270 4.85 -23.46 -10.70
CA TYR A 270 3.96 -23.83 -9.60
C TYR A 270 4.74 -24.40 -8.38
N THR A 271 5.82 -25.12 -8.60
CA THR A 271 6.68 -25.60 -7.52
C THR A 271 7.32 -24.43 -6.77
N LEU A 272 7.88 -23.45 -7.50
CA LEU A 272 8.45 -22.25 -6.91
C LEU A 272 7.38 -21.42 -6.17
N ALA A 273 6.14 -21.37 -6.66
CA ALA A 273 5.04 -20.74 -5.96
C ALA A 273 4.76 -21.40 -4.60
N ALA A 274 4.72 -22.75 -4.57
CA ALA A 274 4.48 -23.51 -3.35
C ALA A 274 5.61 -23.38 -2.32
N GLU A 275 6.87 -23.35 -2.77
CA GLU A 275 8.04 -23.13 -1.93
C GLU A 275 8.08 -21.70 -1.37
N THR A 276 7.71 -20.71 -2.20
CA THR A 276 7.71 -19.28 -1.82
C THR A 276 6.60 -18.95 -0.83
N ASN A 277 5.41 -19.56 -0.98
CA ASN A 277 4.27 -19.36 -0.10
C ASN A 277 3.61 -20.70 0.27
N PRO A 278 4.14 -21.43 1.27
CA PRO A 278 3.61 -22.72 1.69
C PRO A 278 2.13 -22.71 2.12
N ALA A 279 1.64 -21.58 2.63
CA ALA A 279 0.23 -21.42 3.01
C ALA A 279 -0.72 -21.50 1.79
N GLY A 280 -0.24 -21.20 0.59
CA GLY A 280 -0.99 -21.30 -0.67
C GLY A 280 -0.69 -22.60 -1.46
N ALA A 281 0.19 -23.48 -0.96
CA ALA A 281 0.75 -24.60 -1.69
C ALA A 281 -0.30 -25.53 -2.29
N ALA A 282 -1.42 -25.77 -1.59
CA ALA A 282 -2.52 -26.61 -2.08
C ALA A 282 -3.09 -26.11 -3.41
N GLY A 283 -3.26 -24.79 -3.56
CA GLY A 283 -3.73 -24.19 -4.81
C GLY A 283 -2.74 -24.39 -5.96
N TYR A 284 -1.47 -24.21 -5.69
CA TYR A 284 -0.42 -24.31 -6.70
C TYR A 284 -0.23 -25.76 -7.15
N TYR A 285 -0.24 -26.74 -6.23
CA TYR A 285 -0.19 -28.17 -6.59
C TYR A 285 -1.46 -28.63 -7.31
N TYR A 286 -2.63 -28.07 -6.98
CA TYR A 286 -3.85 -28.33 -7.73
C TYR A 286 -3.70 -27.89 -9.20
N ASN A 287 -3.21 -26.68 -9.43
CA ASN A 287 -2.98 -26.16 -10.78
C ASN A 287 -1.96 -27.01 -11.55
N ALA A 288 -0.88 -27.44 -10.89
CA ALA A 288 0.10 -28.36 -11.47
C ALA A 288 -0.56 -29.70 -11.88
N GLY A 289 -1.39 -30.28 -11.01
CA GLY A 289 -2.12 -31.51 -11.29
C GLY A 289 -3.07 -31.35 -12.49
N ALA A 290 -3.79 -30.23 -12.59
CA ALA A 290 -4.67 -29.94 -13.71
C ALA A 290 -3.91 -29.84 -15.06
N VAL A 291 -2.75 -29.19 -15.06
CA VAL A 291 -1.85 -29.10 -16.24
C VAL A 291 -1.35 -30.47 -16.65
N LEU A 292 -0.93 -31.31 -15.71
CA LEU A 292 -0.47 -32.68 -15.95
C LEU A 292 -1.58 -33.56 -16.49
N THR A 293 -2.81 -33.42 -15.96
CA THR A 293 -3.99 -34.14 -16.48
C THR A 293 -4.23 -33.79 -17.95
N ASN A 294 -4.21 -32.48 -18.29
CA ASN A 294 -4.42 -32.03 -19.67
C ASN A 294 -3.28 -32.46 -20.62
N ALA A 295 -2.08 -32.65 -20.08
CA ALA A 295 -0.92 -33.15 -20.83
C ALA A 295 -0.90 -34.69 -20.94
N GLY A 296 -1.86 -35.42 -20.36
CA GLY A 296 -1.92 -36.86 -20.34
C GLY A 296 -0.88 -37.53 -19.44
N LYS A 297 -0.19 -36.74 -18.60
CA LYS A 297 0.82 -37.22 -17.63
C LYS A 297 0.12 -37.68 -16.34
N VAL A 298 -0.61 -38.79 -16.44
CA VAL A 298 -1.58 -39.22 -15.42
C VAL A 298 -0.92 -39.51 -14.06
N ASP A 299 0.21 -40.20 -14.04
CA ASP A 299 0.87 -40.57 -12.79
C ASP A 299 1.41 -39.33 -12.05
N GLU A 300 2.02 -38.40 -12.79
CA GLU A 300 2.49 -37.15 -12.25
C GLU A 300 1.32 -36.26 -11.77
N ALA A 301 0.17 -36.31 -12.47
CA ALA A 301 -1.04 -35.60 -12.05
C ALA A 301 -1.56 -36.12 -10.70
N ILE A 302 -1.64 -37.44 -10.53
CA ILE A 302 -2.02 -38.09 -9.27
C ILE A 302 -1.07 -37.63 -8.15
N ALA A 303 0.24 -37.66 -8.39
CA ALA A 303 1.25 -37.21 -7.40
C ALA A 303 1.12 -35.72 -7.05
N ALA A 304 0.76 -34.87 -8.01
CA ALA A 304 0.51 -33.45 -7.76
C ALA A 304 -0.75 -33.22 -6.92
N PHE A 305 -1.86 -33.96 -7.20
CA PHE A 305 -3.05 -33.91 -6.37
C PHE A 305 -2.82 -34.48 -4.97
N ASP A 306 -1.94 -35.48 -4.81
CA ASP A 306 -1.52 -35.97 -3.48
C ASP A 306 -0.80 -34.88 -2.68
N LYS A 307 0.11 -34.11 -3.31
CA LYS A 307 0.75 -32.94 -2.66
C LYS A 307 -0.27 -31.87 -2.30
N CYS A 308 -1.26 -31.63 -3.16
CA CYS A 308 -2.38 -30.72 -2.88
C CYS A 308 -3.15 -31.16 -1.64
N ILE A 309 -3.55 -32.43 -1.57
CA ILE A 309 -4.27 -33.03 -0.44
C ILE A 309 -3.45 -33.01 0.84
N ALA A 310 -2.15 -33.24 0.76
CA ALA A 310 -1.25 -33.16 1.92
C ALA A 310 -1.14 -31.74 2.46
N ALA A 311 -1.18 -30.74 1.59
CA ALA A 311 -1.15 -29.33 1.98
C ALA A 311 -2.51 -28.83 2.50
N ASP A 312 -3.62 -29.33 1.94
CA ASP A 312 -4.99 -29.02 2.38
C ASP A 312 -5.89 -30.25 2.24
N PRO A 313 -6.07 -31.04 3.31
CA PRO A 313 -6.95 -32.21 3.30
C PRO A 313 -8.44 -31.91 3.10
N THR A 314 -8.84 -30.65 3.17
CA THR A 314 -10.25 -30.22 2.99
C THR A 314 -10.58 -29.84 1.55
N LYS A 315 -9.59 -29.82 0.65
CA LYS A 315 -9.75 -29.46 -0.75
C LYS A 315 -10.44 -30.58 -1.55
N ALA A 316 -11.78 -30.57 -1.50
CA ALA A 316 -12.61 -31.61 -2.12
C ALA A 316 -12.25 -31.87 -3.59
N ASP A 317 -12.10 -30.80 -4.39
CA ASP A 317 -11.82 -30.93 -5.84
C ASP A 317 -10.54 -31.70 -6.14
N ALA A 318 -9.53 -31.67 -5.25
CA ALA A 318 -8.30 -32.43 -5.44
C ALA A 318 -8.54 -33.95 -5.37
N TYR A 319 -9.41 -34.40 -4.48
CA TYR A 319 -9.80 -35.81 -4.40
C TYR A 319 -10.58 -36.24 -5.64
N TYR A 320 -11.53 -35.41 -6.12
CA TYR A 320 -12.25 -35.70 -7.35
C TYR A 320 -11.31 -35.83 -8.54
N GLN A 321 -10.43 -34.86 -8.75
CA GLN A 321 -9.46 -34.88 -9.86
C GLN A 321 -8.47 -36.04 -9.77
N LYS A 322 -8.03 -36.39 -8.57
CA LYS A 322 -7.23 -37.60 -8.32
C LYS A 322 -7.99 -38.83 -8.77
N GLY A 323 -9.25 -39.00 -8.34
CA GLY A 323 -10.12 -40.10 -8.72
C GLY A 323 -10.31 -40.20 -10.23
N VAL A 324 -10.53 -39.09 -10.91
CA VAL A 324 -10.68 -39.03 -12.39
C VAL A 324 -9.39 -39.50 -13.09
N ASN A 325 -8.23 -39.09 -12.64
CA ASN A 325 -6.96 -39.55 -13.20
C ASN A 325 -6.73 -41.05 -12.94
N MET A 326 -7.10 -41.53 -11.76
CA MET A 326 -7.00 -42.95 -11.42
C MET A 326 -7.94 -43.81 -12.25
N ILE A 327 -9.19 -43.38 -12.48
CA ILE A 327 -10.14 -44.09 -13.37
C ILE A 327 -9.60 -44.17 -14.80
N GLY A 328 -8.87 -43.14 -15.27
CA GLY A 328 -8.20 -43.20 -16.58
C GLY A 328 -7.20 -44.34 -16.74
N LYS A 329 -6.77 -44.96 -15.63
CA LYS A 329 -5.89 -46.14 -15.60
C LYS A 329 -6.66 -47.46 -15.38
N ALA A 330 -7.97 -47.43 -15.31
CA ALA A 330 -8.79 -48.63 -15.12
C ALA A 330 -8.66 -49.58 -16.32
N THR A 331 -8.72 -50.87 -16.05
CA THR A 331 -8.68 -51.95 -17.04
C THR A 331 -9.99 -52.72 -17.04
N LEU A 332 -10.33 -53.35 -18.16
CA LEU A 332 -11.44 -54.24 -18.23
C LEU A 332 -10.99 -55.68 -17.89
N GLN A 333 -11.69 -56.32 -16.96
CA GLN A 333 -11.54 -57.72 -16.65
C GLN A 333 -12.90 -58.42 -16.90
N GLY A 334 -13.04 -58.98 -18.09
CA GLY A 334 -14.36 -59.38 -18.62
C GLY A 334 -15.24 -58.14 -18.83
N ASP A 335 -16.45 -58.12 -18.29
CA ASP A 335 -17.39 -56.99 -18.35
C ASP A 335 -17.24 -55.99 -17.19
N LYS A 336 -16.23 -56.20 -16.30
CA LYS A 336 -16.04 -55.36 -15.14
C LYS A 336 -14.87 -54.40 -15.34
N MET A 337 -15.12 -53.12 -15.03
CA MET A 337 -14.02 -52.12 -14.93
C MET A 337 -13.32 -52.30 -13.58
N VAL A 338 -12.02 -52.50 -13.61
CA VAL A 338 -11.15 -52.59 -12.44
C VAL A 338 -10.25 -51.36 -12.38
N ALA A 339 -10.55 -50.47 -11.45
CA ALA A 339 -9.75 -49.26 -11.21
C ALA A 339 -8.60 -49.54 -10.24
N PRO A 340 -7.54 -48.74 -10.27
CA PRO A 340 -6.45 -48.84 -9.31
C PRO A 340 -6.92 -48.69 -7.85
N PRO A 341 -6.24 -49.34 -6.89
CA PRO A 341 -6.54 -49.17 -5.46
C PRO A 341 -6.58 -47.68 -5.06
N GLY A 342 -7.51 -47.29 -4.18
CA GLY A 342 -7.70 -45.91 -3.73
C GLY A 342 -8.57 -45.02 -4.62
N THR A 343 -9.02 -45.53 -5.80
CA THR A 343 -9.94 -44.77 -6.68
C THR A 343 -11.26 -44.52 -5.99
N ALA A 344 -11.88 -45.55 -5.39
CA ALA A 344 -13.12 -45.43 -4.63
C ALA A 344 -12.98 -44.50 -3.43
N ASP A 345 -11.86 -44.61 -2.70
CA ASP A 345 -11.56 -43.75 -1.53
C ASP A 345 -11.50 -42.27 -1.94
N ALA A 346 -10.90 -41.95 -3.08
CA ALA A 346 -10.79 -40.59 -3.58
C ALA A 346 -12.21 -40.01 -3.87
N PHE A 347 -13.08 -40.71 -4.58
CA PHE A 347 -14.43 -40.23 -4.85
C PHE A 347 -15.30 -40.18 -3.58
N ASN A 348 -15.19 -41.17 -2.69
CA ASN A 348 -15.92 -41.16 -1.43
C ASN A 348 -15.47 -39.98 -0.54
N LYS A 349 -14.19 -39.67 -0.51
CA LYS A 349 -13.70 -38.49 0.22
C LYS A 349 -14.18 -37.19 -0.38
N TYR A 350 -14.24 -37.08 -1.71
CA TYR A 350 -14.87 -35.94 -2.36
C TYR A 350 -16.34 -35.79 -1.92
N LEU A 351 -17.14 -36.89 -1.95
CA LEU A 351 -18.53 -36.86 -1.56
C LEU A 351 -18.73 -36.59 -0.08
N GLU A 352 -17.80 -36.98 0.78
CA GLU A 352 -17.79 -36.62 2.20
C GLU A 352 -17.63 -35.12 2.40
N LEU A 353 -16.69 -34.49 1.68
CA LEU A 353 -16.36 -33.08 1.81
C LEU A 353 -17.33 -32.15 1.06
N ALA A 354 -17.88 -32.63 -0.07
CA ALA A 354 -18.77 -31.87 -0.95
C ALA A 354 -19.94 -32.72 -1.46
N PRO A 355 -20.85 -33.14 -0.58
CA PRO A 355 -21.95 -34.10 -0.93
C PRO A 355 -22.92 -33.55 -1.96
N THR A 356 -23.04 -32.25 -2.10
CA THR A 356 -23.84 -31.52 -3.09
C THR A 356 -22.98 -30.66 -4.03
N GLY A 357 -21.68 -30.92 -4.06
CA GLY A 357 -20.75 -30.21 -4.93
C GLY A 357 -21.00 -30.48 -6.41
N PRO A 358 -20.37 -29.68 -7.30
CA PRO A 358 -20.63 -29.71 -8.74
C PRO A 358 -20.34 -31.06 -9.38
N TYR A 359 -19.50 -31.88 -8.77
CA TYR A 359 -19.11 -33.21 -9.29
C TYR A 359 -19.75 -34.37 -8.50
N ALA A 360 -20.68 -34.12 -7.56
CA ALA A 360 -21.20 -35.15 -6.68
C ALA A 360 -21.89 -36.30 -7.45
N ASP A 361 -22.74 -35.99 -8.43
CA ASP A 361 -23.42 -37.00 -9.20
C ASP A 361 -22.47 -37.75 -10.14
N VAL A 362 -21.48 -37.07 -10.71
CA VAL A 362 -20.45 -37.73 -11.54
C VAL A 362 -19.59 -38.65 -10.68
N ALA A 363 -19.20 -38.24 -9.48
CA ALA A 363 -18.45 -39.10 -8.55
C ALA A 363 -19.23 -40.38 -8.17
N LYS A 364 -20.54 -40.28 -7.91
CA LYS A 364 -21.40 -41.45 -7.68
C LYS A 364 -21.46 -42.38 -8.89
N GLN A 365 -21.59 -41.83 -10.11
CA GLN A 365 -21.55 -42.61 -11.35
C GLN A 365 -20.22 -43.35 -11.55
N MET A 366 -19.10 -42.65 -11.24
CA MET A 366 -17.76 -43.25 -11.31
C MET A 366 -17.60 -44.41 -10.31
N LEU A 367 -18.08 -44.25 -9.07
CA LEU A 367 -18.11 -45.32 -8.09
C LEU A 367 -18.94 -46.52 -8.59
N ALA A 368 -20.12 -46.28 -9.12
CA ALA A 368 -20.97 -47.34 -9.67
C ALA A 368 -20.28 -48.08 -10.84
N SER A 369 -19.58 -47.39 -11.72
CA SER A 369 -18.89 -47.97 -12.88
C SER A 369 -17.78 -48.95 -12.50
N ILE A 370 -17.15 -48.76 -11.33
CA ILE A 370 -16.14 -49.67 -10.77
C ILE A 370 -16.72 -50.66 -9.75
N GLY A 371 -18.04 -50.70 -9.57
CA GLY A 371 -18.71 -51.58 -8.62
C GLY A 371 -18.48 -51.22 -7.16
N ALA A 372 -18.10 -50.00 -6.86
CA ALA A 372 -17.85 -49.50 -5.50
C ALA A 372 -19.12 -48.88 -4.90
N ALA A 373 -19.30 -49.05 -3.59
CA ALA A 373 -20.40 -48.41 -2.85
C ALA A 373 -20.08 -46.94 -2.57
N VAL A 374 -21.14 -46.13 -2.44
CA VAL A 374 -21.02 -44.75 -1.94
C VAL A 374 -20.91 -44.80 -0.40
N GLU A 375 -19.72 -44.56 0.11
CA GLU A 375 -19.45 -44.55 1.55
C GLU A 375 -19.33 -43.08 2.01
N THR A 376 -20.45 -42.50 2.42
CA THR A 376 -20.45 -41.17 3.02
C THR A 376 -21.01 -41.20 4.42
N ASN A 377 -20.39 -40.54 5.36
CA ASN A 377 -20.93 -40.36 6.72
C ASN A 377 -22.12 -39.40 6.76
N PHE A 378 -22.60 -38.96 5.62
CA PHE A 378 -23.73 -38.04 5.48
C PHE A 378 -25.02 -38.80 5.69
N GLY A 379 -25.63 -38.65 6.87
CA GLY A 379 -26.94 -39.23 7.21
C GLY A 379 -26.92 -40.39 8.20
N THR A 380 -25.79 -40.86 8.67
CA THR A 380 -25.73 -41.76 9.82
C THR A 380 -26.02 -40.94 11.11
N LYS A 381 -27.35 -40.83 11.45
CA LYS A 381 -27.72 -40.50 12.83
C LYS A 381 -26.99 -41.49 13.74
N LYS A 382 -26.07 -40.99 14.61
CA LYS A 382 -25.56 -41.80 15.71
C LYS A 382 -26.76 -42.47 16.39
N LYS A 383 -26.88 -43.78 16.27
CA LYS A 383 -27.81 -44.55 17.12
C LYS A 383 -27.34 -44.32 18.57
N SER A 384 -28.16 -43.64 19.34
CA SER A 384 -27.96 -43.52 20.76
C SER A 384 -27.81 -44.93 21.34
N PRO A 385 -26.87 -45.18 22.25
CA PRO A 385 -26.75 -46.49 22.90
C PRO A 385 -28.07 -46.79 23.62
N PRO A 386 -28.54 -48.09 23.60
CA PRO A 386 -29.74 -48.47 24.27
C PRO A 386 -29.63 -48.14 25.78
N ALA A 387 -30.66 -47.50 26.35
CA ALA A 387 -30.77 -47.25 27.74
C ALA A 387 -30.69 -48.60 28.49
N LYS A 388 -29.70 -48.74 29.38
CA LYS A 388 -29.66 -49.88 30.33
C LYS A 388 -30.90 -49.80 31.23
N LYS A 389 -31.72 -50.86 31.18
CA LYS A 389 -32.74 -51.11 32.19
C LYS A 389 -32.13 -51.58 33.49
#